data_89e41963e5d9b4fc836fdcfdf5e85a78
#
_entry.id   89e41963e5d9b4fc836fdcfdf5e85a78
#
_cell.length_a   1.000
_cell.length_b   1.000
_cell.length_c   1.000
_cell.angle_alpha   90.00
_cell.angle_beta   90.00
_cell.angle_gamma   90.00
#
_symmetry.space_group_name_H-M   'P 1'
#
loop_
_entity.id
_entity.type
_entity.pdbx_description
1 polymer ?
#
loop_
_entity_poly.entity_id
_entity_poly.type
_entity_poly.pdbx_seq_one_letter_code
_entity_poly.pdbx_strand_id
1 'polypeptide(L)'
;MVEKKTASIDEQITQKREELTQAQVTQTNAYSEYMKVMKAKAIVSEDDTEKIEKLDKLMFNHFTTYQHALEDAQKLLFELSELESQKYLEELLSE
;
A
#
# COMPACT_ATOMS: atom_id res chain seq x y z
N MET A 1 21.89 -14.63 29.92
CA MET A 1 21.08 -13.42 29.72
C MET A 1 20.86 -13.22 28.26
N VAL A 2 19.62 -13.19 27.86
CA VAL A 2 19.29 -12.99 26.47
C VAL A 2 18.92 -11.50 26.27
N GLU A 3 19.80 -10.79 25.63
CA GLU A 3 19.48 -9.44 25.23
C GLU A 3 18.54 -9.50 24.06
N LYS A 4 17.44 -8.78 24.18
CA LYS A 4 16.51 -8.63 23.09
C LYS A 4 17.20 -7.76 22.02
N LYS A 5 17.62 -8.39 20.94
CA LYS A 5 18.20 -7.66 19.83
C LYS A 5 17.13 -6.79 19.19
N THR A 6 17.31 -5.50 19.31
CA THR A 6 16.58 -4.57 18.45
C THR A 6 17.20 -4.65 17.06
N ALA A 7 16.34 -4.65 16.04
CA ALA A 7 16.81 -4.62 14.67
C ALA A 7 17.68 -3.38 14.45
N SER A 8 18.76 -3.52 13.72
CA SER A 8 19.60 -2.38 13.35
C SER A 8 18.80 -1.39 12.49
N ILE A 9 19.27 -0.16 12.40
CA ILE A 9 18.60 0.84 11.58
C ILE A 9 18.55 0.41 10.12
N ASP A 10 19.59 -0.24 9.62
CA ASP A 10 19.61 -0.77 8.25
C ASP A 10 18.57 -1.85 8.03
N GLU A 11 18.41 -2.75 9.00
CA GLU A 11 17.38 -3.79 8.94
C GLU A 11 15.98 -3.19 8.96
N GLN A 12 15.76 -2.18 9.79
CA GLN A 12 14.49 -1.46 9.85
C GLN A 12 14.16 -0.77 8.53
N ILE A 13 15.15 -0.14 7.92
CA ILE A 13 14.99 0.50 6.60
C ILE A 13 14.63 -0.53 5.54
N THR A 14 15.35 -1.66 5.50
CA THR A 14 15.08 -2.74 4.55
C THR A 14 13.66 -3.27 4.71
N GLN A 15 13.24 -3.52 5.95
CA GLN A 15 11.91 -4.03 6.24
C GLN A 15 10.83 -3.03 5.80
N LYS A 16 11.01 -1.75 6.08
CA LYS A 16 10.05 -0.71 5.66
C LYS A 16 9.96 -0.59 4.15
N ARG A 17 11.08 -0.73 3.45
CA ARG A 17 11.08 -0.73 1.98
C ARG A 17 10.30 -1.92 1.41
N GLU A 18 10.45 -3.09 2.01
CA GLU A 18 9.68 -4.28 1.61
C GLU A 18 8.18 -4.08 1.84
N GLU A 19 7.80 -3.57 3.02
CA GLU A 19 6.41 -3.26 3.33
C GLU A 19 5.84 -2.23 2.36
N LEU A 20 6.62 -1.20 2.04
CA LEU A 20 6.22 -0.18 1.07
C LEU A 20 5.98 -0.79 -0.31
N THR A 21 6.88 -1.66 -0.76
CA THR A 21 6.74 -2.35 -2.04
C THR A 21 5.45 -3.16 -2.06
N GLN A 22 5.15 -3.90 -0.97
CA GLN A 22 3.91 -4.68 -0.87
C GLN A 22 2.67 -3.79 -0.91
N ALA A 23 2.71 -2.67 -0.21
CA ALA A 23 1.59 -1.72 -0.24
C ALA A 23 1.38 -1.15 -1.65
N GLN A 24 2.45 -0.84 -2.35
CA GLN A 24 2.39 -0.34 -3.72
C GLN A 24 1.86 -1.38 -4.70
N VAL A 25 2.27 -2.64 -4.54
CA VAL A 25 1.74 -3.76 -5.35
C VAL A 25 0.24 -3.93 -5.10
N THR A 26 -0.18 -3.93 -3.84
CA THR A 26 -1.60 -4.02 -3.48
C THR A 26 -2.39 -2.87 -4.10
N GLN A 27 -1.86 -1.66 -4.00
CA GLN A 27 -2.47 -0.46 -4.56
C GLN A 27 -2.66 -0.60 -6.08
N THR A 28 -1.62 -1.01 -6.79
CA THR A 28 -1.65 -1.17 -8.25
C THR A 28 -2.64 -2.26 -8.66
N ASN A 29 -2.62 -3.40 -7.97
CA ASN A 29 -3.52 -4.50 -8.26
C ASN A 29 -4.98 -4.13 -8.00
N ALA A 30 -5.27 -3.46 -6.89
CA ALA A 30 -6.62 -3.03 -6.57
C ALA A 30 -7.15 -2.04 -7.60
N TYR A 31 -6.32 -1.09 -8.02
CA TYR A 31 -6.68 -0.14 -9.06
C TYR A 31 -6.97 -0.83 -10.38
N SER A 32 -6.11 -1.78 -10.77
CA SER A 32 -6.30 -2.57 -12.00
C SER A 32 -7.62 -3.35 -11.97
N GLU A 33 -7.94 -3.99 -10.85
CA GLU A 33 -9.20 -4.71 -10.70
C GLU A 33 -10.40 -3.78 -10.73
N TYR A 34 -10.29 -2.62 -10.09
CA TYR A 34 -11.32 -1.58 -10.15
C TYR A 34 -11.61 -1.17 -11.59
N MET A 35 -10.57 -0.93 -12.38
CA MET A 35 -10.71 -0.52 -13.78
C MET A 35 -11.34 -1.63 -14.62
N LYS A 36 -10.99 -2.89 -14.39
CA LYS A 36 -11.59 -4.02 -15.10
C LYS A 36 -13.09 -4.12 -14.83
N VAL A 37 -13.49 -3.96 -13.57
CA VAL A 37 -14.91 -4.01 -13.20
C VAL A 37 -15.66 -2.82 -13.82
N MET A 38 -15.05 -1.63 -13.81
CA MET A 38 -15.64 -0.45 -14.42
C MET A 38 -15.90 -0.66 -15.92
N LYS A 39 -14.93 -1.24 -16.63
CA LYS A 39 -15.07 -1.57 -18.05
C LYS A 39 -16.16 -2.61 -18.30
N ALA A 40 -16.22 -3.63 -17.44
CA ALA A 40 -17.26 -4.65 -17.51
C ALA A 40 -18.65 -4.03 -17.28
N LYS A 41 -18.77 -3.13 -16.33
CA LYS A 41 -20.02 -2.43 -16.04
C LYS A 41 -20.50 -1.62 -17.27
N ALA A 42 -19.57 -1.02 -18.01
CA ALA A 42 -19.91 -0.17 -19.16
C ALA A 42 -20.64 -0.94 -20.28
N ILE A 43 -20.50 -2.27 -20.36
CA ILE A 43 -21.18 -3.07 -21.39
C ILE A 43 -22.45 -3.77 -20.87
N VAL A 44 -22.82 -3.52 -19.61
CA VAL A 44 -24.06 -4.07 -19.03
C VAL A 44 -25.22 -3.15 -19.37
N SER A 45 -26.37 -3.73 -19.72
CA SER A 45 -27.59 -2.96 -20.00
C SER A 45 -28.02 -2.19 -18.73
N GLU A 46 -28.46 -0.95 -18.92
CA GLU A 46 -28.99 -0.12 -17.83
C GLU A 46 -30.19 -0.75 -17.13
N ASP A 47 -30.90 -1.65 -17.81
CA ASP A 47 -32.08 -2.34 -17.25
C ASP A 47 -31.70 -3.49 -16.35
N ASP A 48 -30.45 -3.96 -16.40
CA ASP A 48 -29.98 -5.08 -15.58
C ASP A 48 -29.45 -4.59 -14.24
N THR A 49 -30.37 -4.17 -13.40
CA THR A 49 -30.07 -3.57 -12.09
C THR A 49 -29.33 -4.53 -11.15
N GLU A 50 -29.62 -5.82 -11.23
CA GLU A 50 -28.98 -6.82 -10.39
C GLU A 50 -27.49 -6.95 -10.69
N LYS A 51 -27.12 -7.01 -11.98
CA LYS A 51 -25.71 -7.05 -12.39
C LYS A 51 -24.99 -5.76 -12.03
N ILE A 52 -25.65 -4.62 -12.24
CA ILE A 52 -25.07 -3.31 -11.90
C ILE A 52 -24.77 -3.23 -10.41
N GLU A 53 -25.68 -3.69 -9.55
CA GLU A 53 -25.46 -3.69 -8.09
C GLU A 53 -24.26 -4.54 -7.70
N LYS A 54 -24.12 -5.73 -8.29
CA LYS A 54 -22.98 -6.62 -8.01
C LYS A 54 -21.67 -5.97 -8.44
N LEU A 55 -21.65 -5.36 -9.61
CA LEU A 55 -20.46 -4.70 -10.12
C LEU A 55 -20.10 -3.47 -9.28
N ASP A 56 -21.09 -2.70 -8.83
CA ASP A 56 -20.88 -1.55 -7.97
C ASP A 56 -20.26 -1.96 -6.62
N LYS A 57 -20.70 -3.07 -6.06
CA LYS A 57 -20.12 -3.61 -4.82
C LYS A 57 -18.67 -4.03 -5.02
N LEU A 58 -18.37 -4.68 -6.13
CA LEU A 58 -16.99 -5.07 -6.46
C LEU A 58 -16.11 -3.84 -6.65
N MET A 59 -16.60 -2.83 -7.36
CA MET A 59 -15.88 -1.57 -7.54
C MET A 59 -15.59 -0.91 -6.21
N PHE A 60 -16.60 -0.86 -5.33
CA PHE A 60 -16.43 -0.28 -4.00
C PHE A 60 -15.37 -1.03 -3.19
N ASN A 61 -15.40 -2.36 -3.22
CA ASN A 61 -14.43 -3.17 -2.50
C ASN A 61 -13.00 -2.96 -3.00
N HIS A 62 -12.81 -2.94 -4.31
CA HIS A 62 -11.48 -2.70 -4.90
C HIS A 62 -11.00 -1.29 -4.63
N PHE A 63 -11.89 -0.31 -4.70
CA PHE A 63 -11.55 1.08 -4.39
C PHE A 63 -11.15 1.26 -2.93
N THR A 64 -11.86 0.61 -2.01
CA THR A 64 -11.54 0.64 -0.58
C THR A 64 -10.17 0.02 -0.33
N THR A 65 -9.87 -1.12 -0.97
CA THR A 65 -8.56 -1.75 -0.86
C THR A 65 -7.46 -0.81 -1.39
N TYR A 66 -7.72 -0.17 -2.51
CA TYR A 66 -6.81 0.83 -3.09
C TYR A 66 -6.52 1.97 -2.12
N GLN A 67 -7.58 2.54 -1.51
CA GLN A 67 -7.42 3.64 -0.56
C GLN A 67 -6.61 3.24 0.67
N HIS A 68 -6.88 2.06 1.24
CA HIS A 68 -6.13 1.56 2.40
C HIS A 68 -4.66 1.35 2.05
N ALA A 69 -4.38 0.76 0.88
CA ALA A 69 -3.01 0.56 0.43
C ALA A 69 -2.28 1.88 0.20
N LEU A 70 -2.98 2.89 -0.32
CA LEU A 70 -2.42 4.23 -0.51
C LEU A 70 -2.06 4.86 0.83
N GLU A 71 -2.96 4.78 1.82
CA GLU A 71 -2.71 5.29 3.17
C GLU A 71 -1.52 4.59 3.82
N ASP A 72 -1.45 3.26 3.70
CA ASP A 72 -0.33 2.46 4.20
C ASP A 72 0.98 2.89 3.56
N ALA A 73 0.98 3.08 2.24
CA ALA A 73 2.17 3.50 1.52
C ALA A 73 2.66 4.89 1.99
N GLN A 74 1.73 5.82 2.19
CA GLN A 74 2.06 7.16 2.67
C GLN A 74 2.67 7.12 4.07
N LYS A 75 2.09 6.32 4.96
CA LYS A 75 2.61 6.13 6.31
C LYS A 75 4.00 5.52 6.30
N LEU A 76 4.20 4.49 5.47
CA LEU A 76 5.49 3.80 5.34
C LEU A 76 6.56 4.72 4.76
N LEU A 77 6.20 5.57 3.80
CA LEU A 77 7.12 6.57 3.25
C LEU A 77 7.58 7.55 4.31
N PHE A 78 6.67 8.00 5.17
CA PHE A 78 7.01 8.89 6.27
C PHE A 78 7.95 8.22 7.27
N GLU A 79 7.62 6.99 7.69
CA GLU A 79 8.43 6.21 8.62
C GLU A 79 9.82 5.92 8.04
N LEU A 80 9.88 5.59 6.76
CA LEU A 80 11.14 5.34 6.05
C LEU A 80 12.01 6.60 6.01
N SER A 81 11.40 7.74 5.72
CA SER A 81 12.10 9.03 5.71
C SER A 81 12.72 9.34 7.08
N GLU A 82 12.00 9.06 8.16
CA GLU A 82 12.54 9.25 9.51
C GLU A 82 13.74 8.35 9.79
N LEU A 83 13.65 7.08 9.40
CA LEU A 83 14.74 6.13 9.60
C LEU A 83 15.99 6.52 8.79
N GLU A 84 15.79 6.94 7.57
CA GLU A 84 16.89 7.39 6.71
C GLU A 84 17.55 8.64 7.28
N SER A 85 16.76 9.56 7.85
CA SER A 85 17.28 10.75 8.51
C SER A 85 18.10 10.39 9.76
N GLN A 86 17.62 9.43 10.55
CA GLN A 86 18.36 8.95 11.72
C GLN A 86 19.68 8.31 11.32
N LYS A 87 19.68 7.50 10.26
CA LYS A 87 20.88 6.87 9.74
C LYS A 87 21.90 7.93 9.30
N TYR A 88 21.44 8.94 8.57
CA TYR A 88 22.31 10.02 8.12
C TYR A 88 22.91 10.79 9.30
N LEU A 89 22.11 11.07 10.31
CA LEU A 89 22.59 11.74 11.53
C LEU A 89 23.68 10.91 12.22
N GLU A 90 23.47 9.61 12.36
CA GLU A 90 24.47 8.70 12.96
C GLU A 90 25.78 8.71 12.17
N GLU A 91 25.70 8.70 10.85
CA GLU A 91 26.87 8.77 9.98
C GLU A 91 27.63 10.09 10.16
N LEU A 92 26.91 11.19 10.26
CA LEU A 92 27.52 12.52 10.50
C LEU A 92 28.24 12.58 11.85
N LEU A 93 27.62 11.99 12.89
CA LEU A 93 28.19 12.03 14.23
C LEU A 93 29.35 11.06 14.43
N SER A 94 29.49 10.07 13.57
CA SER A 94 30.56 9.07 13.66
C SER A 94 31.85 9.51 12.95
N GLU A 95 31.83 10.61 12.25
CA GLU A 95 33.00 11.15 11.54
C GLU A 95 33.97 11.91 12.46
#